data_d9f85fbcafa38fd5ef17c411445f01d2
#
_entry.id   d9f85fbcafa38fd5ef17c411445f01d2
#
_cell.length_a   1.000
_cell.length_b   1.000
_cell.length_c   1.000
_cell.angle_alpha   90.00
_cell.angle_beta   90.00
_cell.angle_gamma   90.00
#
_symmetry.space_group_name_H-M   'P 1'
#
loop_
_entity.id
_entity.type
_entity.pdbx_description
1 polymer ?
#
loop_
_entity_poly.entity_id
_entity_poly.type
_entity_poly.pdbx_seq_one_letter_code
_entity_poly.pdbx_strand_id
1 'polypeptide(L)'
;MSPTLPSNEKSGEGSGSLHETARRDKLRKIAEMGIDPWGARFDNRDLIGDIRRRASEVKFHTEAGALLDLPDPNADPELNFRQWVSDQGKGEMTGPKVRAAGRIVLQRDAGKLRFVDIQDWSGKVQLFIGKNQVGDRNWELAGYFDLGDIIGVDGELRRTKTGELTIFADELHFLCKAIEPPPEKHHGLTDPELRQRMRYLDLTYGDGVLERFVKRTKIVQSFRNTLANYGYCEIEGPTLHSIAGGAAARPFKTHHNSLDLDLYMRIALELHLKRLLVGGMERVYELGRVYRNEGVSPRHNPEFTMLEAYQALGDYRTMMDLTERLIVDAIEAIGRQYKLSWGEDVIDFTPPFARKTYDELFEEHTGVDPRDTAAVSAYAKQIGFDPSAKHPDVVKSFVFEEKVEDALKGPVFVLDYPASICPLTKRKSDNPEIAERFELFIEGMEIANAYTELNDPDLQEQLFKTQLAGLPDEESMARMDHDFIRALRHGMPPAGGLGVGIDRLVMLLTNSQTIREVILFPLLRPETT
;
A
#
# COMPACT_ATOMS: atom_id res chain seq x y z
N MET A 1 -56.13 15.46 3.94
CA MET A 1 -55.81 14.05 3.61
C MET A 1 -54.30 14.01 3.34
N SER A 2 -53.53 13.65 4.38
CA SER A 2 -52.09 13.48 4.27
C SER A 2 -51.75 12.05 3.83
N PRO A 3 -50.76 11.84 2.93
CA PRO A 3 -50.36 10.48 2.59
C PRO A 3 -49.41 9.93 3.68
N THR A 4 -49.80 8.77 4.19
CA THR A 4 -49.04 7.93 5.09
C THR A 4 -47.79 7.40 4.38
N LEU A 5 -46.62 7.63 4.97
CA LEU A 5 -45.34 7.00 4.61
C LEU A 5 -45.37 5.51 5.00
N PRO A 6 -44.79 4.62 4.21
CA PRO A 6 -44.68 3.22 4.58
C PRO A 6 -43.65 3.04 5.68
N SER A 7 -44.01 2.26 6.69
CA SER A 7 -43.15 1.82 7.79
C SER A 7 -42.00 0.99 7.25
N ASN A 8 -40.79 1.48 7.46
CA ASN A 8 -39.55 0.76 7.18
C ASN A 8 -39.38 -0.30 8.28
N GLU A 9 -39.55 -1.55 7.94
CA GLU A 9 -39.33 -2.67 8.83
C GLU A 9 -37.85 -2.79 9.17
N LYS A 10 -37.55 -2.67 10.45
CA LYS A 10 -36.26 -2.95 11.07
C LYS A 10 -35.95 -4.45 11.02
N SER A 11 -35.39 -4.94 9.94
CA SER A 11 -35.03 -6.36 9.77
C SER A 11 -33.59 -6.69 10.15
N GLY A 12 -32.82 -5.77 10.74
CA GLY A 12 -31.39 -5.96 11.10
C GLY A 12 -31.09 -6.10 12.59
N GLU A 13 -31.91 -5.54 13.48
CA GLU A 13 -31.59 -5.50 14.92
C GLU A 13 -31.86 -6.80 15.69
N GLY A 14 -32.68 -7.71 15.18
CA GLY A 14 -33.06 -8.93 15.90
C GLY A 14 -32.05 -10.07 15.84
N SER A 15 -31.36 -10.29 14.72
CA SER A 15 -30.45 -11.43 14.56
C SER A 15 -29.08 -11.18 15.18
N GLY A 16 -28.53 -9.96 15.11
CA GLY A 16 -27.27 -9.57 15.74
C GLY A 16 -27.31 -9.73 17.26
N SER A 17 -28.40 -9.31 17.91
CA SER A 17 -28.60 -9.43 19.35
C SER A 17 -28.66 -10.89 19.84
N LEU A 18 -29.27 -11.81 19.08
CA LEU A 18 -29.35 -13.24 19.43
C LEU A 18 -27.99 -13.92 19.34
N HIS A 19 -27.22 -13.66 18.30
CA HIS A 19 -25.86 -14.19 18.15
C HIS A 19 -24.90 -13.67 19.22
N GLU A 20 -24.97 -12.38 19.52
CA GLU A 20 -24.19 -11.79 20.59
C GLU A 20 -24.52 -12.42 21.95
N THR A 21 -25.83 -12.57 22.26
CA THR A 21 -26.27 -13.21 23.51
C THR A 21 -25.72 -14.62 23.66
N ALA A 22 -25.82 -15.45 22.61
CA ALA A 22 -25.31 -16.82 22.61
C ALA A 22 -23.78 -16.86 22.82
N ARG A 23 -23.03 -15.90 22.23
CA ARG A 23 -21.57 -15.80 22.40
C ARG A 23 -21.19 -15.34 23.81
N ARG A 24 -21.96 -14.42 24.40
CA ARG A 24 -21.79 -13.99 25.81
C ARG A 24 -22.10 -15.13 26.78
N ASP A 25 -23.04 -16.04 26.48
CA ASP A 25 -23.30 -17.24 27.27
C ASP A 25 -22.09 -18.19 27.22
N LYS A 26 -21.52 -18.43 26.06
CA LYS A 26 -20.29 -19.23 25.92
C LYS A 26 -19.10 -18.59 26.64
N LEU A 27 -18.96 -17.26 26.59
CA LEU A 27 -17.95 -16.52 27.33
C LEU A 27 -18.08 -16.80 28.84
N ARG A 28 -19.30 -16.78 29.40
CA ARG A 28 -19.54 -17.10 30.81
C ARG A 28 -19.12 -18.53 31.14
N LYS A 29 -19.47 -19.51 30.29
CA LYS A 29 -19.09 -20.92 30.48
C LYS A 29 -17.58 -21.12 30.45
N ILE A 30 -16.85 -20.42 29.57
CA ILE A 30 -15.38 -20.44 29.55
C ILE A 30 -14.82 -19.90 30.88
N ALA A 31 -15.38 -18.81 31.39
CA ALA A 31 -14.98 -18.25 32.68
C ALA A 31 -15.29 -19.20 33.87
N GLU A 32 -16.43 -19.90 33.83
CA GLU A 32 -16.80 -20.94 34.82
C GLU A 32 -15.82 -22.14 34.83
N MET A 33 -15.17 -22.42 33.69
CA MET A 33 -14.08 -23.42 33.62
C MET A 33 -12.77 -22.92 34.27
N GLY A 34 -12.73 -21.69 34.81
CA GLY A 34 -11.53 -21.06 35.35
C GLY A 34 -10.56 -20.56 34.28
N ILE A 35 -11.04 -20.34 33.06
CA ILE A 35 -10.26 -19.82 31.93
C ILE A 35 -10.65 -18.36 31.71
N ASP A 36 -9.66 -17.47 31.63
CA ASP A 36 -9.91 -16.07 31.24
C ASP A 36 -10.35 -16.00 29.77
N PRO A 37 -11.59 -15.57 29.47
CA PRO A 37 -12.08 -15.49 28.10
C PRO A 37 -11.44 -14.37 27.26
N TRP A 38 -10.64 -13.52 27.88
CA TRP A 38 -9.85 -12.46 27.22
C TRP A 38 -8.39 -12.84 27.09
N GLY A 39 -8.00 -13.98 27.67
CA GLY A 39 -6.71 -14.60 27.57
C GLY A 39 -5.58 -13.86 28.28
N ALA A 40 -4.40 -14.36 28.07
CA ALA A 40 -3.17 -13.82 28.61
C ALA A 40 -2.04 -13.96 27.58
N ARG A 41 -0.83 -13.56 27.97
CA ARG A 41 0.38 -13.73 27.18
C ARG A 41 0.55 -15.21 26.79
N PHE A 42 0.82 -15.46 25.50
CA PHE A 42 1.02 -16.78 24.91
C PHE A 42 2.39 -16.83 24.24
N ASP A 43 3.38 -17.30 24.98
CA ASP A 43 4.79 -17.30 24.57
C ASP A 43 5.18 -18.52 23.74
N ASN A 44 6.35 -18.41 23.11
CA ASN A 44 7.03 -19.49 22.38
C ASN A 44 6.18 -20.10 21.26
N ARG A 45 5.27 -19.32 20.67
CA ARG A 45 4.54 -19.75 19.49
C ARG A 45 5.37 -19.58 18.22
N ASP A 46 5.27 -20.53 17.34
CA ASP A 46 5.74 -20.39 15.97
C ASP A 46 4.70 -19.67 15.12
N LEU A 47 5.14 -18.94 14.10
CA LEU A 47 4.24 -18.42 13.07
C LEU A 47 3.71 -19.57 12.21
N ILE A 48 2.45 -19.49 11.81
CA ILE A 48 1.81 -20.53 10.99
C ILE A 48 2.56 -20.74 9.67
N GLY A 49 3.06 -19.65 9.05
CA GLY A 49 3.91 -19.75 7.86
C GLY A 49 5.20 -20.52 8.10
N ASP A 50 5.82 -20.38 9.28
CA ASP A 50 7.02 -21.13 9.64
C ASP A 50 6.69 -22.61 9.88
N ILE A 51 5.59 -22.89 10.57
CA ILE A 51 5.09 -24.26 10.77
C ILE A 51 4.84 -24.92 9.41
N ARG A 52 4.21 -24.24 8.46
CA ARG A 52 3.96 -24.78 7.11
C ARG A 52 5.23 -25.09 6.34
N ARG A 53 6.31 -24.32 6.51
CA ARG A 53 7.63 -24.63 5.91
C ARG A 53 8.27 -25.92 6.45
N ARG A 54 7.85 -26.38 7.63
CA ARG A 54 8.29 -27.64 8.24
C ARG A 54 7.52 -28.87 7.73
N ALA A 55 6.71 -28.73 6.68
CA ALA A 55 5.92 -29.84 6.10
C ALA A 55 6.77 -31.04 5.67
N SER A 56 8.04 -30.85 5.27
CA SER A 56 8.99 -31.91 4.90
C SER A 56 9.51 -32.73 6.10
N GLU A 57 9.34 -32.22 7.33
CA GLU A 57 9.69 -32.95 8.55
C GLU A 57 8.63 -34.00 8.90
N VAL A 58 7.43 -33.96 8.30
CA VAL A 58 6.39 -34.98 8.50
C VAL A 58 6.76 -36.20 7.70
N LYS A 59 6.78 -37.38 8.36
CA LYS A 59 7.18 -38.66 7.78
C LYS A 59 6.08 -39.72 7.99
N PHE A 60 6.10 -40.75 7.13
CA PHE A 60 5.25 -41.91 7.30
C PHE A 60 6.09 -43.08 7.83
N HIS A 61 5.70 -43.60 8.98
CA HIS A 61 6.31 -44.79 9.60
C HIS A 61 5.49 -46.00 9.21
N THR A 62 6.08 -46.92 8.46
CA THR A 62 5.44 -48.22 8.14
C THR A 62 5.48 -49.17 9.33
N GLU A 63 4.57 -50.16 9.38
CA GLU A 63 4.63 -51.24 10.38
C GLU A 63 5.97 -51.98 10.39
N ALA A 64 6.66 -52.06 9.26
CA ALA A 64 7.97 -52.67 9.12
C ALA A 64 9.13 -51.80 9.65
N GLY A 65 8.85 -50.62 10.20
CA GLY A 65 9.82 -49.67 10.75
C GLY A 65 10.53 -48.78 9.71
N ALA A 66 10.11 -48.79 8.44
CA ALA A 66 10.66 -47.92 7.44
C ALA A 66 10.09 -46.48 7.59
N LEU A 67 10.97 -45.50 7.41
CA LEU A 67 10.64 -44.07 7.43
C LEU A 67 10.56 -43.57 5.99
N LEU A 68 9.39 -43.10 5.56
CA LEU A 68 9.16 -42.63 4.20
C LEU A 68 8.87 -41.11 4.17
N ASP A 69 9.43 -40.45 3.17
CA ASP A 69 9.07 -39.06 2.85
C ASP A 69 7.66 -39.01 2.26
N LEU A 70 6.90 -37.99 2.65
CA LEU A 70 5.57 -37.79 2.10
C LEU A 70 5.67 -36.98 0.78
N PRO A 71 4.96 -37.39 -0.25
CA PRO A 71 4.80 -36.51 -1.43
C PRO A 71 4.04 -35.26 -1.06
N ASP A 72 4.33 -34.16 -1.74
CA ASP A 72 3.62 -32.90 -1.52
C ASP A 72 2.42 -32.77 -2.46
N PRO A 73 1.16 -32.82 -1.94
CA PRO A 73 -0.02 -32.67 -2.77
C PRO A 73 -0.14 -31.30 -3.46
N ASN A 74 0.60 -30.28 -2.99
CA ASN A 74 0.60 -28.97 -3.62
C ASN A 74 1.58 -28.89 -4.82
N ALA A 75 2.59 -29.75 -4.83
CA ALA A 75 3.56 -29.82 -5.92
C ALA A 75 3.07 -30.69 -7.10
N ASP A 76 2.18 -31.64 -6.82
CA ASP A 76 1.60 -32.55 -7.83
C ASP A 76 0.06 -32.57 -7.71
N PRO A 77 -0.66 -31.79 -8.52
CA PRO A 77 -2.13 -31.74 -8.50
C PRO A 77 -2.82 -33.06 -8.88
N GLU A 78 -2.12 -33.97 -9.56
CA GLU A 78 -2.65 -35.29 -9.97
C GLU A 78 -2.44 -36.34 -8.87
N LEU A 79 -1.68 -36.04 -7.82
CA LEU A 79 -1.39 -36.95 -6.73
C LEU A 79 -2.63 -37.33 -5.94
N ASN A 80 -3.02 -38.60 -6.01
CA ASN A 80 -4.00 -39.16 -5.07
C ASN A 80 -3.32 -39.54 -3.75
N PHE A 81 -3.16 -38.59 -2.84
CA PHE A 81 -2.48 -38.80 -1.56
C PHE A 81 -3.10 -39.93 -0.72
N ARG A 82 -4.44 -40.06 -0.76
CA ARG A 82 -5.12 -41.16 -0.05
C ARG A 82 -4.73 -42.54 -0.59
N GLN A 83 -4.60 -42.65 -1.92
CA GLN A 83 -4.14 -43.87 -2.55
C GLN A 83 -2.70 -44.17 -2.19
N TRP A 84 -1.82 -43.15 -2.29
CA TRP A 84 -0.42 -43.28 -1.89
C TRP A 84 -0.29 -43.81 -0.46
N VAL A 85 -1.02 -43.24 0.52
CA VAL A 85 -1.03 -43.74 1.92
C VAL A 85 -1.50 -45.18 2.00
N SER A 86 -2.55 -45.56 1.24
CA SER A 86 -3.08 -46.93 1.21
C SER A 86 -2.05 -47.92 0.66
N ASP A 87 -1.26 -47.53 -0.34
CA ASP A 87 -0.26 -48.38 -0.97
C ASP A 87 0.95 -48.65 -0.05
N GLN A 88 1.21 -47.75 0.91
CA GLN A 88 2.26 -47.99 1.95
C GLN A 88 1.85 -49.01 3.02
N GLY A 89 0.58 -49.42 3.02
CA GLY A 89 0.04 -50.33 4.03
C GLY A 89 -0.27 -49.66 5.38
N LYS A 90 -0.23 -50.45 6.45
CA LYS A 90 -0.46 -49.91 7.78
C LYS A 90 0.78 -49.12 8.27
N GLY A 91 0.51 -47.97 8.86
CA GLY A 91 1.53 -47.07 9.39
C GLY A 91 0.94 -45.85 10.04
N GLU A 92 1.82 -44.99 10.55
CA GLU A 92 1.45 -43.75 11.23
C GLU A 92 2.26 -42.56 10.67
N MET A 93 1.61 -41.42 10.53
CA MET A 93 2.29 -40.15 10.22
C MET A 93 2.73 -39.50 11.52
N THR A 94 3.99 -39.12 11.59
CA THR A 94 4.56 -38.35 12.70
C THR A 94 5.26 -37.09 12.17
N GLY A 95 5.35 -36.09 13.00
CA GLY A 95 6.03 -34.85 12.65
C GLY A 95 6.44 -34.03 13.86
N PRO A 96 6.93 -32.82 13.68
CA PRO A 96 7.42 -32.01 14.77
C PRO A 96 6.30 -31.54 15.69
N LYS A 97 6.61 -31.42 16.98
CA LYS A 97 5.75 -30.72 17.93
C LYS A 97 5.82 -29.22 17.62
N VAL A 98 4.68 -28.60 17.64
CA VAL A 98 4.50 -27.17 17.30
C VAL A 98 3.55 -26.51 18.29
N ARG A 99 3.75 -25.21 18.49
CA ARG A 99 2.88 -24.34 19.28
C ARG A 99 2.42 -23.20 18.42
N ALA A 100 1.13 -23.09 18.15
CA ALA A 100 0.55 -22.07 17.27
C ALA A 100 -0.56 -21.29 17.96
N ALA A 101 -0.84 -20.11 17.46
CA ALA A 101 -2.04 -19.34 17.82
C ALA A 101 -2.59 -18.62 16.59
N GLY A 102 -3.91 -18.51 16.54
CA GLY A 102 -4.56 -17.81 15.43
C GLY A 102 -6.05 -17.61 15.67
N ARG A 103 -6.65 -16.83 14.77
CA ARG A 103 -8.10 -16.60 14.73
C ARG A 103 -8.80 -17.74 14.01
N ILE A 104 -9.87 -18.24 14.58
CA ILE A 104 -10.72 -19.26 13.96
C ILE A 104 -11.44 -18.64 12.75
N VAL A 105 -11.17 -19.17 11.56
CA VAL A 105 -11.78 -18.72 10.30
C VAL A 105 -12.70 -19.78 9.67
N LEU A 106 -12.58 -21.03 10.08
CA LEU A 106 -13.44 -22.13 9.68
C LEU A 106 -13.57 -23.15 10.80
N GLN A 107 -14.76 -23.70 10.98
CA GLN A 107 -15.02 -24.80 11.92
C GLN A 107 -15.98 -25.82 11.31
N ARG A 108 -15.70 -27.11 11.50
CA ARG A 108 -16.52 -28.23 11.06
C ARG A 108 -16.52 -29.30 12.15
N ASP A 109 -17.70 -29.73 12.58
CA ASP A 109 -17.88 -30.79 13.56
C ASP A 109 -18.20 -32.11 12.85
N ALA A 110 -17.58 -33.20 13.28
CA ALA A 110 -17.75 -34.57 12.76
C ALA A 110 -17.79 -35.59 13.91
N GLY A 111 -18.86 -35.60 14.68
CA GLY A 111 -19.07 -36.48 15.84
C GLY A 111 -18.08 -36.20 16.97
N LYS A 112 -17.10 -37.11 17.16
CA LYS A 112 -16.04 -37.00 18.19
C LYS A 112 -14.79 -36.24 17.68
N LEU A 113 -14.90 -35.60 16.51
CA LEU A 113 -13.82 -34.86 15.86
C LEU A 113 -14.28 -33.48 15.53
N ARG A 114 -13.37 -32.49 15.62
CA ARG A 114 -13.55 -31.13 15.11
C ARG A 114 -12.36 -30.76 14.26
N PHE A 115 -12.65 -30.11 13.14
CA PHE A 115 -11.66 -29.48 12.28
C PHE A 115 -11.83 -27.97 12.39
N VAL A 116 -10.76 -27.28 12.76
CA VAL A 116 -10.76 -25.82 12.96
C VAL A 116 -9.61 -25.23 12.18
N ASP A 117 -9.90 -24.32 11.26
CA ASP A 117 -8.81 -23.59 10.59
C ASP A 117 -8.52 -22.32 11.38
N ILE A 118 -7.28 -22.17 11.80
CA ILE A 118 -6.78 -20.95 12.43
C ILE A 118 -5.88 -20.17 11.48
N GLN A 119 -5.95 -18.85 11.61
CA GLN A 119 -5.16 -17.91 10.80
C GLN A 119 -4.41 -16.95 11.70
N ASP A 120 -3.12 -16.76 11.40
CA ASP A 120 -2.33 -15.63 11.86
C ASP A 120 -1.94 -14.73 10.67
N TRP A 121 -1.10 -13.72 10.89
CA TRP A 121 -0.66 -12.82 9.83
C TRP A 121 0.25 -13.46 8.76
N SER A 122 0.77 -14.66 9.01
CA SER A 122 1.69 -15.39 8.14
C SER A 122 1.02 -16.51 7.34
N GLY A 123 -0.21 -16.91 7.68
CA GLY A 123 -0.94 -17.94 6.96
C GLY A 123 -2.05 -18.61 7.74
N LYS A 124 -2.54 -19.72 7.17
CA LYS A 124 -3.62 -20.55 7.73
C LYS A 124 -3.13 -21.97 7.94
N VAL A 125 -3.63 -22.65 8.99
CA VAL A 125 -3.40 -24.07 9.23
C VAL A 125 -4.65 -24.71 9.84
N GLN A 126 -4.92 -25.96 9.44
CA GLN A 126 -6.00 -26.76 10.01
C GLN A 126 -5.56 -27.37 11.36
N LEU A 127 -6.46 -27.40 12.32
CA LEU A 127 -6.36 -28.17 13.54
C LEU A 127 -7.25 -29.41 13.45
N PHE A 128 -6.76 -30.53 13.89
CA PHE A 128 -7.52 -31.75 14.19
C PHE A 128 -7.67 -31.86 15.70
N ILE A 129 -8.91 -31.78 16.19
CA ILE A 129 -9.23 -31.87 17.61
C ILE A 129 -10.05 -33.13 17.81
N GLY A 130 -9.40 -34.19 18.29
CA GLY A 130 -10.03 -35.47 18.61
C GLY A 130 -10.33 -35.57 20.09
N LYS A 131 -11.57 -35.93 20.49
CA LYS A 131 -11.98 -36.03 21.90
C LYS A 131 -11.04 -36.88 22.74
N ASN A 132 -10.64 -38.03 22.21
CA ASN A 132 -9.77 -38.97 22.94
C ASN A 132 -8.33 -38.47 23.09
N GLN A 133 -7.90 -37.56 22.21
CA GLN A 133 -6.54 -36.99 22.18
C GLN A 133 -6.42 -35.80 23.12
N VAL A 134 -7.35 -34.85 23.04
CA VAL A 134 -7.30 -33.61 23.84
C VAL A 134 -7.87 -33.79 25.26
N GLY A 135 -8.58 -34.87 25.55
CA GLY A 135 -9.26 -35.12 26.82
C GLY A 135 -10.57 -34.31 26.99
N ASP A 136 -11.32 -34.66 28.04
CA ASP A 136 -12.67 -34.13 28.25
C ASP A 136 -12.69 -32.61 28.47
N ARG A 137 -11.74 -32.06 29.22
CA ARG A 137 -11.68 -30.59 29.49
C ARG A 137 -11.45 -29.77 28.22
N ASN A 138 -10.47 -30.11 27.42
CA ASN A 138 -10.20 -29.41 26.16
C ASN A 138 -11.31 -29.66 25.13
N TRP A 139 -11.93 -30.85 25.15
CA TRP A 139 -13.07 -31.15 24.31
C TRP A 139 -14.29 -30.29 24.66
N GLU A 140 -14.57 -30.08 25.95
CA GLU A 140 -15.59 -29.17 26.43
C GLU A 140 -15.28 -27.73 26.03
N LEU A 141 -14.06 -27.25 26.24
CA LEU A 141 -13.61 -25.93 25.83
C LEU A 141 -13.83 -25.71 24.34
N ALA A 142 -13.45 -26.67 23.49
CA ALA A 142 -13.65 -26.61 22.06
C ALA A 142 -15.14 -26.53 21.67
N GLY A 143 -16.07 -26.94 22.56
CA GLY A 143 -17.52 -26.80 22.40
C GLY A 143 -18.01 -25.36 22.48
N TYR A 144 -17.22 -24.47 23.06
CA TYR A 144 -17.54 -23.03 23.21
C TYR A 144 -16.87 -22.15 22.17
N PHE A 145 -16.09 -22.72 21.26
CA PHE A 145 -15.47 -21.98 20.16
C PHE A 145 -16.51 -21.44 19.19
N ASP A 146 -16.23 -20.25 18.69
CA ASP A 146 -16.97 -19.60 17.61
C ASP A 146 -16.01 -19.08 16.54
N LEU A 147 -16.52 -18.89 15.34
CA LEU A 147 -15.78 -18.19 14.29
C LEU A 147 -15.41 -16.79 14.78
N GLY A 148 -14.15 -16.43 14.59
CA GLY A 148 -13.60 -15.15 15.05
C GLY A 148 -12.85 -15.24 16.39
N ASP A 149 -13.06 -16.27 17.21
CA ASP A 149 -12.28 -16.47 18.45
C ASP A 149 -10.79 -16.63 18.14
N ILE A 150 -9.94 -16.23 19.07
CA ILE A 150 -8.50 -16.47 19.00
C ILE A 150 -8.15 -17.58 19.97
N ILE A 151 -7.48 -18.59 19.47
CA ILE A 151 -7.05 -19.75 20.26
C ILE A 151 -5.57 -20.05 20.07
N GLY A 152 -4.97 -20.71 21.06
CA GLY A 152 -3.66 -21.35 20.98
C GLY A 152 -3.80 -22.87 20.95
N VAL A 153 -2.80 -23.54 20.41
CA VAL A 153 -2.73 -24.99 20.35
C VAL A 153 -1.29 -25.46 20.52
N ASP A 154 -1.11 -26.48 21.34
CA ASP A 154 0.06 -27.34 21.32
C ASP A 154 -0.31 -28.65 20.66
N GLY A 155 0.51 -29.16 19.76
CA GLY A 155 0.20 -30.39 19.04
C GLY A 155 1.32 -30.82 18.10
N GLU A 156 1.02 -31.83 17.31
CA GLU A 156 1.95 -32.40 16.36
C GLU A 156 1.54 -32.10 14.92
N LEU A 157 2.47 -31.59 14.13
CA LEU A 157 2.24 -31.34 12.72
C LEU A 157 2.23 -32.66 11.95
N ARG A 158 1.12 -32.95 11.29
CA ARG A 158 0.94 -34.17 10.47
C ARG A 158 0.20 -33.83 9.19
N ARG A 159 0.04 -34.81 8.30
CA ARG A 159 -0.95 -34.70 7.20
C ARG A 159 -2.17 -35.56 7.50
N THR A 160 -3.34 -35.11 7.10
CA THR A 160 -4.56 -35.91 7.10
C THR A 160 -4.48 -37.00 6.03
N LYS A 161 -5.42 -37.95 6.04
CA LYS A 161 -5.53 -39.00 4.99
C LYS A 161 -5.75 -38.42 3.57
N THR A 162 -6.15 -37.18 3.48
CA THR A 162 -6.35 -36.47 2.21
C THR A 162 -5.16 -35.57 1.84
N GLY A 163 -4.11 -35.55 2.65
CA GLY A 163 -2.89 -34.78 2.39
C GLY A 163 -2.86 -33.38 3.00
N GLU A 164 -3.95 -32.92 3.65
CA GLU A 164 -3.97 -31.57 4.27
C GLU A 164 -3.00 -31.50 5.45
N LEU A 165 -2.15 -30.48 5.45
CA LEU A 165 -1.19 -30.23 6.54
C LEU A 165 -1.95 -29.70 7.75
N THR A 166 -1.87 -30.42 8.88
CA THR A 166 -2.77 -30.26 10.02
C THR A 166 -2.01 -30.40 11.32
N ILE A 167 -2.30 -29.56 12.30
CA ILE A 167 -1.83 -29.72 13.68
C ILE A 167 -2.83 -30.62 14.41
N PHE A 168 -2.36 -31.79 14.85
CA PHE A 168 -3.11 -32.70 15.70
C PHE A 168 -2.97 -32.22 17.14
N ALA A 169 -4.05 -31.62 17.67
CA ALA A 169 -4.02 -30.94 18.96
C ALA A 169 -3.84 -31.89 20.12
N ASP A 170 -2.89 -31.59 21.00
CA ASP A 170 -2.72 -32.20 22.31
C ASP A 170 -3.34 -31.32 23.40
N GLU A 171 -3.13 -30.01 23.35
CA GLU A 171 -3.65 -29.03 24.30
C GLU A 171 -4.22 -27.81 23.60
N LEU A 172 -5.31 -27.25 24.14
CA LEU A 172 -5.98 -26.06 23.63
C LEU A 172 -5.93 -24.92 24.65
N HIS A 173 -5.66 -23.72 24.17
CA HIS A 173 -5.63 -22.50 24.97
C HIS A 173 -6.63 -21.49 24.41
N PHE A 174 -7.48 -20.94 25.28
CA PHE A 174 -8.40 -19.89 24.88
C PHE A 174 -7.74 -18.53 25.08
N LEU A 175 -7.68 -17.70 24.03
CA LEU A 175 -6.93 -16.46 24.05
C LEU A 175 -7.79 -15.21 23.90
N CYS A 176 -8.92 -15.28 23.17
CA CYS A 176 -9.83 -14.14 23.08
C CYS A 176 -11.19 -14.54 22.49
N LYS A 177 -12.27 -14.15 23.16
CA LYS A 177 -13.63 -14.33 22.66
C LYS A 177 -14.04 -13.24 21.66
N ALA A 178 -14.50 -13.62 20.50
CA ALA A 178 -15.18 -12.72 19.57
C ALA A 178 -16.67 -12.65 19.94
N ILE A 179 -17.14 -11.45 20.28
CA ILE A 179 -18.54 -11.24 20.68
C ILE A 179 -19.45 -11.08 19.47
N GLU A 180 -18.93 -10.44 18.40
CA GLU A 180 -19.66 -10.30 17.15
C GLU A 180 -19.29 -11.40 16.16
N PRO A 181 -20.25 -11.93 15.38
CA PRO A 181 -19.95 -12.91 14.34
C PRO A 181 -19.15 -12.25 13.20
N PRO A 182 -18.31 -13.02 12.49
CA PRO A 182 -17.72 -12.53 11.25
C PRO A 182 -18.83 -12.24 10.21
N PRO A 183 -18.52 -11.42 9.20
CA PRO A 183 -19.42 -11.23 8.05
C PRO A 183 -19.84 -12.56 7.42
N GLU A 184 -21.05 -12.64 6.88
CA GLU A 184 -21.55 -13.87 6.28
C GLU A 184 -20.65 -14.35 5.13
N LYS A 185 -20.34 -15.65 5.16
CA LYS A 185 -19.32 -16.30 4.31
C LYS A 185 -19.61 -16.19 2.81
N HIS A 186 -20.88 -16.06 2.41
CA HIS A 186 -21.30 -16.03 1.00
C HIS A 186 -21.44 -14.61 0.43
N HIS A 187 -21.56 -13.60 1.26
CA HIS A 187 -21.69 -12.21 0.84
C HIS A 187 -20.53 -11.35 1.30
N GLY A 188 -19.72 -11.80 2.27
CA GLY A 188 -18.52 -11.14 2.78
C GLY A 188 -18.70 -9.64 2.98
N LEU A 189 -17.60 -8.92 3.12
CA LEU A 189 -17.58 -7.48 2.91
C LEU A 189 -17.41 -7.22 1.41
N THR A 190 -18.52 -7.28 0.63
CA THR A 190 -18.49 -7.03 -0.82
C THR A 190 -18.50 -5.55 -1.16
N ASP A 191 -19.14 -4.74 -0.30
CA ASP A 191 -19.18 -3.30 -0.45
C ASP A 191 -17.79 -2.70 -0.20
N PRO A 192 -17.17 -2.00 -1.19
CA PRO A 192 -15.84 -1.42 -1.06
C PRO A 192 -15.75 -0.38 0.07
N GLU A 193 -16.80 0.40 0.34
CA GLU A 193 -16.79 1.39 1.41
C GLU A 193 -16.85 0.70 2.78
N LEU A 194 -17.67 -0.30 2.95
CA LEU A 194 -17.77 -1.07 4.20
C LEU A 194 -16.45 -1.78 4.51
N ARG A 195 -15.77 -2.34 3.49
CA ARG A 195 -14.43 -2.93 3.62
C ARG A 195 -13.40 -1.91 4.15
N GLN A 196 -13.48 -0.67 3.68
CA GLN A 196 -12.58 0.39 4.12
C GLN A 196 -12.90 0.87 5.55
N ARG A 197 -14.19 0.95 5.93
CA ARG A 197 -14.64 1.30 7.28
C ARG A 197 -14.29 0.22 8.30
N MET A 198 -14.56 -1.03 7.97
CA MET A 198 -14.27 -2.19 8.81
C MET A 198 -12.98 -2.89 8.36
N ARG A 199 -11.90 -2.12 8.15
CA ARG A 199 -10.63 -2.63 7.65
C ARG A 199 -10.08 -3.80 8.46
N TYR A 200 -10.33 -3.83 9.77
CA TYR A 200 -9.96 -4.95 10.64
C TYR A 200 -10.66 -6.27 10.25
N LEU A 201 -11.88 -6.22 9.74
CA LEU A 201 -12.56 -7.40 9.20
C LEU A 201 -12.06 -7.73 7.78
N ASP A 202 -11.84 -6.72 6.95
CA ASP A 202 -11.28 -6.88 5.60
C ASP A 202 -9.88 -7.51 5.64
N LEU A 203 -9.01 -7.11 6.59
CA LEU A 203 -7.72 -7.73 6.83
C LEU A 203 -7.82 -9.20 7.26
N THR A 204 -8.87 -9.53 8.02
CA THR A 204 -9.05 -10.89 8.54
C THR A 204 -9.67 -11.83 7.51
N TYR A 205 -10.68 -11.37 6.78
CA TYR A 205 -11.53 -12.21 5.94
C TYR A 205 -11.44 -11.92 4.44
N GLY A 206 -10.81 -10.79 4.04
CA GLY A 206 -10.61 -10.44 2.64
C GLY A 206 -9.42 -11.18 2.03
N ASP A 207 -9.64 -11.81 0.88
CA ASP A 207 -8.59 -12.55 0.19
C ASP A 207 -7.47 -11.61 -0.29
N GLY A 208 -6.22 -11.92 0.09
CA GLY A 208 -5.03 -11.17 -0.30
C GLY A 208 -4.87 -9.79 0.33
N VAL A 209 -5.84 -9.32 1.14
CA VAL A 209 -5.82 -7.96 1.71
C VAL A 209 -4.66 -7.79 2.68
N LEU A 210 -4.50 -8.70 3.64
CA LEU A 210 -3.37 -8.66 4.58
C LEU A 210 -2.03 -8.74 3.86
N GLU A 211 -1.91 -9.63 2.87
CA GLU A 211 -0.70 -9.79 2.06
C GLU A 211 -0.34 -8.50 1.31
N ARG A 212 -1.33 -7.77 0.78
CA ARG A 212 -1.13 -6.47 0.13
C ARG A 212 -0.44 -5.47 1.06
N PHE A 213 -0.91 -5.33 2.28
CA PHE A 213 -0.30 -4.41 3.26
C PHE A 213 1.08 -4.87 3.73
N VAL A 214 1.31 -6.18 3.85
CA VAL A 214 2.66 -6.73 4.09
C VAL A 214 3.59 -6.42 2.92
N LYS A 215 3.13 -6.54 1.67
CA LYS A 215 3.91 -6.14 0.48
C LYS A 215 4.20 -4.64 0.49
N ARG A 216 3.23 -3.79 0.82
CA ARG A 216 3.45 -2.35 1.00
C ARG A 216 4.60 -2.07 1.97
N THR A 217 4.62 -2.75 3.14
CA THR A 217 5.70 -2.59 4.11
C THR A 217 7.05 -3.00 3.54
N LYS A 218 7.11 -4.11 2.79
CA LYS A 218 8.35 -4.56 2.13
C LYS A 218 8.84 -3.59 1.07
N ILE A 219 7.93 -3.01 0.27
CA ILE A 219 8.25 -1.98 -0.73
C ILE A 219 8.89 -0.76 -0.05
N VAL A 220 8.25 -0.23 0.99
CA VAL A 220 8.77 0.92 1.76
C VAL A 220 10.12 0.59 2.38
N GLN A 221 10.30 -0.60 2.94
CA GLN A 221 11.57 -1.02 3.51
C GLN A 221 12.67 -1.17 2.45
N SER A 222 12.33 -1.66 1.26
CA SER A 222 13.25 -1.75 0.13
C SER A 222 13.77 -0.37 -0.28
N PHE A 223 12.88 0.63 -0.39
CA PHE A 223 13.27 2.01 -0.66
C PHE A 223 14.29 2.53 0.35
N ARG A 224 14.05 2.33 1.65
CA ARG A 224 15.00 2.71 2.70
C ARG A 224 16.34 2.01 2.56
N ASN A 225 16.33 0.72 2.29
CA ASN A 225 17.55 -0.07 2.12
C ASN A 225 18.36 0.41 0.91
N THR A 226 17.70 0.63 -0.23
CA THR A 226 18.37 1.13 -1.45
C THR A 226 18.97 2.51 -1.20
N LEU A 227 18.20 3.45 -0.63
CA LEU A 227 18.70 4.80 -0.33
C LEU A 227 19.88 4.77 0.66
N ALA A 228 19.80 3.95 1.71
CA ALA A 228 20.91 3.78 2.66
C ALA A 228 22.17 3.23 1.98
N ASN A 229 22.03 2.26 1.08
CA ASN A 229 23.14 1.70 0.30
C ASN A 229 23.78 2.73 -0.65
N TYR A 230 23.00 3.71 -1.13
CA TYR A 230 23.50 4.84 -1.92
C TYR A 230 24.02 6.00 -1.05
N GLY A 231 24.05 5.84 0.28
CA GLY A 231 24.59 6.82 1.22
C GLY A 231 23.66 8.00 1.49
N TYR A 232 22.37 7.85 1.28
CA TYR A 232 21.38 8.86 1.68
C TYR A 232 21.08 8.79 3.17
N CYS A 233 20.92 9.95 3.78
CA CYS A 233 20.49 10.12 5.17
C CYS A 233 18.97 10.34 5.21
N GLU A 234 18.23 9.48 5.94
CA GLU A 234 16.82 9.74 6.23
C GLU A 234 16.68 10.85 7.25
N ILE A 235 15.82 11.81 6.98
CA ILE A 235 15.55 12.92 7.90
C ILE A 235 14.06 13.05 8.17
N GLU A 236 13.72 13.76 9.25
CA GLU A 236 12.35 14.13 9.58
C GLU A 236 12.21 15.64 9.56
N GLY A 237 11.44 16.15 8.58
CA GLY A 237 11.09 17.56 8.50
C GLY A 237 9.80 17.89 9.28
N PRO A 238 9.51 19.17 9.50
CA PRO A 238 8.29 19.58 10.19
C PRO A 238 7.04 19.25 9.36
N THR A 239 6.00 18.74 10.00
CA THR A 239 4.68 18.52 9.38
C THR A 239 3.85 19.81 9.34
N LEU A 240 4.05 20.70 10.32
CA LEU A 240 3.39 22.00 10.40
C LEU A 240 4.32 23.09 9.87
N HIS A 241 3.88 23.80 8.85
CA HIS A 241 4.62 24.87 8.19
C HIS A 241 3.98 26.22 8.48
N SER A 242 4.78 27.25 8.64
CA SER A 242 4.32 28.63 8.71
C SER A 242 3.93 29.18 7.33
N ILE A 243 4.49 28.60 6.27
CA ILE A 243 4.23 28.93 4.87
C ILE A 243 4.08 27.59 4.11
N ALA A 244 2.99 27.44 3.37
CA ALA A 244 2.84 26.31 2.44
C ALA A 244 3.67 26.56 1.19
N GLY A 245 4.45 25.59 0.73
CA GLY A 245 5.30 25.72 -0.45
C GLY A 245 5.88 24.38 -0.90
N GLY A 246 6.58 24.38 -2.05
CA GLY A 246 7.18 23.20 -2.66
C GLY A 246 6.25 22.42 -3.60
N ALA A 247 5.00 22.82 -3.75
CA ALA A 247 4.05 22.23 -4.71
C ALA A 247 2.94 23.23 -5.05
N ALA A 248 2.27 23.01 -6.19
CA ALA A 248 1.05 23.72 -6.57
C ALA A 248 -0.18 22.97 -6.03
N ALA A 249 -0.44 23.06 -4.73
CA ALA A 249 -1.52 22.35 -4.07
C ALA A 249 -2.16 23.20 -2.95
N ARG A 250 -3.43 22.94 -2.64
CA ARG A 250 -4.12 23.61 -1.52
C ARG A 250 -3.77 22.97 -0.19
N PRO A 251 -3.27 23.71 0.83
CA PRO A 251 -2.95 23.16 2.13
C PRO A 251 -4.18 23.05 3.04
N PHE A 252 -4.13 22.15 4.02
CA PHE A 252 -4.98 22.22 5.20
C PHE A 252 -4.43 23.27 6.16
N LYS A 253 -5.32 24.09 6.76
CA LYS A 253 -4.99 25.06 7.80
C LYS A 253 -5.26 24.51 9.19
N THR A 254 -4.41 24.87 10.14
CA THR A 254 -4.62 24.66 11.58
C THR A 254 -4.15 25.87 12.36
N HIS A 255 -4.48 25.95 13.65
CA HIS A 255 -4.14 27.08 14.51
C HIS A 255 -3.43 26.61 15.78
N HIS A 256 -2.31 27.24 16.12
CA HIS A 256 -1.58 27.01 17.36
C HIS A 256 -2.07 27.97 18.43
N ASN A 257 -2.97 27.51 19.32
CA ASN A 257 -3.68 28.35 20.28
C ASN A 257 -2.77 29.19 21.20
N SER A 258 -1.68 28.62 21.72
CA SER A 258 -0.82 29.33 22.69
C SER A 258 0.10 30.37 22.06
N LEU A 259 0.37 30.26 20.74
CA LEU A 259 1.18 31.21 20.00
C LEU A 259 0.31 32.17 19.16
N ASP A 260 -1.00 31.94 19.13
CA ASP A 260 -1.93 32.66 18.25
C ASP A 260 -1.42 32.72 16.80
N LEU A 261 -1.06 31.56 16.26
CA LEU A 261 -0.38 31.41 14.98
C LEU A 261 -1.09 30.41 14.06
N ASP A 262 -1.46 30.86 12.87
CA ASP A 262 -1.94 29.98 11.82
C ASP A 262 -0.80 29.18 11.19
N LEU A 263 -1.01 27.88 11.08
CA LEU A 263 -0.07 26.94 10.48
C LEU A 263 -0.75 26.16 9.36
N TYR A 264 0.06 25.58 8.51
CA TYR A 264 -0.39 24.76 7.38
C TYR A 264 0.20 23.36 7.48
N MET A 265 -0.58 22.35 7.18
CA MET A 265 -0.02 21.02 6.98
C MET A 265 0.79 21.00 5.69
N ARG A 266 1.97 20.39 5.71
CA ARG A 266 2.89 20.34 4.57
C ARG A 266 2.25 19.71 3.33
N ILE A 267 2.46 20.33 2.17
CA ILE A 267 2.00 19.86 0.86
C ILE A 267 3.12 19.18 0.06
N ALA A 268 4.37 19.37 0.48
CA ALA A 268 5.61 18.81 -0.07
C ALA A 268 6.69 18.78 1.01
N LEU A 269 7.79 18.09 0.76
CA LEU A 269 8.96 17.96 1.65
C LEU A 269 10.14 18.84 1.18
N GLU A 270 10.10 19.30 -0.06
CA GLU A 270 11.14 19.92 -0.87
C GLU A 270 11.93 21.03 -0.17
N LEU A 271 11.25 22.09 0.27
CA LEU A 271 11.95 23.31 0.71
C LEU A 271 12.81 23.11 1.96
N HIS A 272 12.46 22.16 2.82
CA HIS A 272 13.28 21.82 3.99
C HIS A 272 14.48 20.96 3.60
N LEU A 273 14.32 20.01 2.70
CA LEU A 273 15.40 19.16 2.20
C LEU A 273 16.45 19.97 1.45
N LYS A 274 16.03 20.93 0.62
CA LYS A 274 16.94 21.86 -0.07
C LYS A 274 17.75 22.72 0.92
N ARG A 275 17.18 23.17 2.04
CA ARG A 275 17.92 23.88 3.10
C ARG A 275 19.02 23.01 3.71
N LEU A 276 18.82 21.68 3.79
CA LEU A 276 19.86 20.76 4.29
C LEU A 276 21.02 20.63 3.30
N LEU A 277 20.78 20.71 1.98
CA LEU A 277 21.84 20.78 0.98
C LEU A 277 22.70 22.04 1.18
N VAL A 278 22.07 23.20 1.44
CA VAL A 278 22.81 24.42 1.80
C VAL A 278 23.64 24.22 3.08
N GLY A 279 23.09 23.45 4.03
CA GLY A 279 23.77 23.08 5.28
C GLY A 279 24.90 22.05 5.15
N GLY A 280 25.15 21.52 3.94
CA GLY A 280 26.22 20.58 3.66
C GLY A 280 25.85 19.10 3.78
N MET A 281 24.55 18.75 3.93
CA MET A 281 24.11 17.37 3.84
C MET A 281 23.93 17.00 2.36
N GLU A 282 24.88 16.25 1.80
CA GLU A 282 24.96 16.02 0.36
C GLU A 282 23.89 15.06 -0.21
N ARG A 283 23.39 14.13 0.59
CA ARG A 283 22.36 13.16 0.19
C ARG A 283 21.36 12.99 1.30
N VAL A 284 20.14 13.50 1.08
CA VAL A 284 19.07 13.48 2.07
C VAL A 284 17.78 12.97 1.44
N TYR A 285 16.96 12.32 2.23
CA TYR A 285 15.61 11.98 1.84
C TYR A 285 14.67 12.02 3.05
N GLU A 286 13.40 12.22 2.76
CA GLU A 286 12.31 12.00 3.71
C GLU A 286 11.23 11.14 3.04
N LEU A 287 10.77 10.12 3.76
CA LEU A 287 9.63 9.29 3.37
C LEU A 287 8.51 9.55 4.38
N GLY A 288 7.54 10.36 4.00
CA GLY A 288 6.54 10.85 4.94
C GLY A 288 5.17 11.13 4.33
N ARG A 289 4.25 11.54 5.19
CA ARG A 289 2.93 11.99 4.77
C ARG A 289 2.97 13.43 4.30
N VAL A 290 2.25 13.69 3.22
CA VAL A 290 1.90 15.04 2.74
C VAL A 290 0.40 15.16 2.61
N TYR A 291 -0.09 16.41 2.65
CA TYR A 291 -1.51 16.70 2.82
C TYR A 291 -1.93 17.75 1.78
N ARG A 292 -2.85 17.39 0.88
CA ARG A 292 -3.40 18.29 -0.12
C ARG A 292 -4.91 18.36 0.00
N ASN A 293 -5.44 19.54 0.26
CA ASN A 293 -6.88 19.78 0.44
C ASN A 293 -7.58 19.85 -0.91
N GLU A 294 -7.61 18.73 -1.59
CA GLU A 294 -8.12 18.57 -2.94
C GLU A 294 -9.17 17.46 -3.01
N GLY A 295 -9.76 17.26 -4.19
CA GLY A 295 -10.78 16.26 -4.42
C GLY A 295 -10.26 14.82 -4.23
N VAL A 296 -11.15 13.92 -3.89
CA VAL A 296 -10.85 12.49 -3.75
C VAL A 296 -11.22 11.76 -5.04
N SER A 297 -10.30 10.94 -5.56
CA SER A 297 -10.51 10.12 -6.76
C SER A 297 -9.92 8.71 -6.57
N PRO A 298 -10.06 7.80 -7.53
CA PRO A 298 -9.36 6.51 -7.47
C PRO A 298 -7.84 6.61 -7.34
N ARG A 299 -7.24 7.71 -7.84
CA ARG A 299 -5.78 7.94 -7.85
C ARG A 299 -5.32 9.01 -6.84
N HIS A 300 -6.25 9.66 -6.10
CA HIS A 300 -5.98 10.77 -5.18
C HIS A 300 -6.63 10.57 -3.82
N ASN A 301 -5.87 10.81 -2.77
CA ASN A 301 -6.34 10.88 -1.38
C ASN A 301 -5.73 12.14 -0.73
N PRO A 302 -6.47 12.89 0.11
CA PRO A 302 -5.98 14.13 0.70
C PRO A 302 -4.73 13.98 1.56
N GLU A 303 -4.52 12.80 2.10
CA GLU A 303 -3.34 12.37 2.85
C GLU A 303 -2.71 11.17 2.15
N PHE A 304 -1.45 11.28 1.73
CA PHE A 304 -0.73 10.23 1.03
C PHE A 304 0.75 10.18 1.39
N THR A 305 1.41 9.09 1.05
CA THR A 305 2.84 8.90 1.33
C THR A 305 3.66 9.29 0.11
N MET A 306 4.64 10.16 0.33
CA MET A 306 5.62 10.59 -0.65
C MET A 306 7.04 10.30 -0.17
N LEU A 307 7.92 9.93 -1.08
CA LEU A 307 9.35 10.00 -0.91
C LEU A 307 9.83 11.25 -1.64
N GLU A 308 10.63 12.07 -0.99
CA GLU A 308 11.47 13.05 -1.69
C GLU A 308 12.93 12.84 -1.31
N ALA A 309 13.82 12.85 -2.31
CA ALA A 309 15.25 12.63 -2.16
C ALA A 309 16.05 13.67 -2.96
N TYR A 310 17.11 14.17 -2.38
CA TYR A 310 17.96 15.21 -2.97
C TYR A 310 19.42 14.82 -2.88
N GLN A 311 20.17 15.02 -3.98
CA GLN A 311 21.59 14.72 -4.06
C GLN A 311 22.36 15.92 -4.59
N ALA A 312 23.26 16.47 -3.78
CA ALA A 312 24.22 17.47 -4.20
C ALA A 312 25.18 16.91 -5.27
N LEU A 313 25.60 17.79 -6.19
CA LEU A 313 26.48 17.48 -7.31
C LEU A 313 25.92 16.38 -8.26
N GLY A 314 24.60 16.14 -8.19
CA GLY A 314 23.81 15.32 -9.12
C GLY A 314 22.93 16.19 -10.02
N ASP A 315 22.24 15.55 -10.92
CA ASP A 315 21.28 16.14 -11.85
C ASP A 315 20.03 15.24 -12.02
N TYR A 316 19.10 15.62 -12.88
CA TYR A 316 17.90 14.83 -13.17
C TYR A 316 18.20 13.43 -13.72
N ARG A 317 19.35 13.20 -14.39
CA ARG A 317 19.75 11.88 -14.89
C ARG A 317 20.20 10.98 -13.77
N THR A 318 20.92 11.53 -12.79
CA THR A 318 21.24 10.82 -11.54
C THR A 318 19.98 10.36 -10.83
N MET A 319 18.96 11.21 -10.80
CA MET A 319 17.66 10.87 -10.19
C MET A 319 16.89 9.83 -11.01
N MET A 320 17.03 9.82 -12.33
CA MET A 320 16.43 8.82 -13.22
C MET A 320 16.95 7.42 -12.93
N ASP A 321 18.28 7.28 -12.84
CA ASP A 321 18.91 6.00 -12.54
C ASP A 321 18.54 5.51 -11.12
N LEU A 322 18.46 6.43 -10.15
CA LEU A 322 17.98 6.13 -8.80
C LEU A 322 16.53 5.67 -8.79
N THR A 323 15.66 6.35 -9.54
CA THR A 323 14.22 6.01 -9.63
C THR A 323 14.02 4.60 -10.18
N GLU A 324 14.69 4.26 -11.29
CA GLU A 324 14.63 2.94 -11.89
C GLU A 324 15.10 1.88 -10.89
N ARG A 325 16.23 2.12 -10.21
CA ARG A 325 16.78 1.20 -9.21
C ARG A 325 15.83 0.99 -8.01
N LEU A 326 15.22 2.05 -7.48
CA LEU A 326 14.25 1.97 -6.38
C LEU A 326 13.06 1.07 -6.73
N ILE A 327 12.52 1.20 -7.95
CA ILE A 327 11.38 0.41 -8.41
C ILE A 327 11.77 -1.06 -8.61
N VAL A 328 12.90 -1.31 -9.25
CA VAL A 328 13.42 -2.68 -9.49
C VAL A 328 13.64 -3.41 -8.17
N ASP A 329 14.34 -2.78 -7.22
CA ASP A 329 14.59 -3.36 -5.89
C ASP A 329 13.28 -3.64 -5.12
N ALA A 330 12.28 -2.77 -5.27
CA ALA A 330 10.98 -2.97 -4.63
C ALA A 330 10.23 -4.19 -5.20
N ILE A 331 10.30 -4.41 -6.51
CA ILE A 331 9.71 -5.59 -7.18
C ILE A 331 10.38 -6.87 -6.67
N GLU A 332 11.71 -6.89 -6.61
CA GLU A 332 12.49 -8.02 -6.10
C GLU A 332 12.18 -8.31 -4.62
N ALA A 333 12.06 -7.26 -3.79
CA ALA A 333 11.78 -7.39 -2.36
C ALA A 333 10.42 -8.04 -2.04
N ILE A 334 9.45 -7.90 -2.94
CA ILE A 334 8.15 -8.58 -2.81
C ILE A 334 8.11 -9.96 -3.50
N GLY A 335 9.25 -10.44 -4.01
CA GLY A 335 9.39 -11.76 -4.64
C GLY A 335 8.67 -11.86 -5.98
N ARG A 336 8.60 -10.77 -6.76
CA ARG A 336 7.95 -10.73 -8.07
C ARG A 336 8.98 -10.73 -9.21
N GLN A 337 8.51 -11.14 -10.37
CA GLN A 337 9.21 -10.94 -11.66
C GLN A 337 8.79 -9.56 -12.20
N TYR A 338 9.52 -9.06 -13.19
CA TYR A 338 9.31 -7.72 -13.75
C TYR A 338 8.01 -7.56 -14.56
N LYS A 339 7.32 -8.65 -14.91
CA LYS A 339 6.02 -8.61 -15.55
C LYS A 339 4.90 -8.76 -14.51
N LEU A 340 4.16 -7.69 -14.30
CA LEU A 340 3.12 -7.61 -13.26
C LEU A 340 1.76 -7.37 -13.89
N SER A 341 0.73 -8.04 -13.37
CA SER A 341 -0.65 -7.80 -13.78
C SER A 341 -1.15 -6.44 -13.29
N TRP A 342 -1.90 -5.75 -14.13
CA TRP A 342 -2.63 -4.55 -13.81
C TRP A 342 -4.03 -4.61 -14.44
N GLY A 343 -5.04 -4.97 -13.64
CA GLY A 343 -6.35 -5.33 -14.18
C GLY A 343 -6.24 -6.53 -15.13
N GLU A 344 -6.65 -6.32 -16.38
CA GLU A 344 -6.53 -7.31 -17.47
C GLU A 344 -5.19 -7.19 -18.23
N ASP A 345 -4.44 -6.11 -18.04
CA ASP A 345 -3.18 -5.82 -18.71
C ASP A 345 -1.97 -6.36 -17.94
N VAL A 346 -0.80 -6.33 -18.60
CA VAL A 346 0.50 -6.70 -18.02
C VAL A 346 1.47 -5.55 -18.24
N ILE A 347 2.02 -5.04 -17.13
CA ILE A 347 3.08 -4.03 -17.16
C ILE A 347 4.44 -4.75 -17.15
N ASP A 348 5.34 -4.39 -18.07
CA ASP A 348 6.70 -4.90 -18.13
C ASP A 348 7.67 -3.88 -17.50
N PHE A 349 8.15 -4.17 -16.31
CA PHE A 349 9.13 -3.38 -15.55
C PHE A 349 10.59 -3.81 -15.84
N THR A 350 10.84 -4.54 -16.90
CA THR A 350 12.21 -4.96 -17.25
C THR A 350 13.07 -3.73 -17.57
N PRO A 351 14.17 -3.46 -16.82
CA PRO A 351 15.04 -2.33 -17.11
C PRO A 351 15.86 -2.56 -18.38
N PRO A 352 16.33 -1.49 -19.07
CA PRO A 352 16.07 -0.10 -18.76
C PRO A 352 14.68 0.37 -19.20
N PHE A 353 14.05 1.27 -18.41
CA PHE A 353 12.77 1.86 -18.75
C PHE A 353 12.89 2.78 -19.98
N ALA A 354 11.82 2.90 -20.75
CA ALA A 354 11.79 3.75 -21.94
C ALA A 354 12.06 5.22 -21.57
N ARG A 355 12.77 5.94 -22.44
CA ARG A 355 13.10 7.37 -22.30
C ARG A 355 12.68 8.07 -23.57
N LYS A 356 11.71 8.97 -23.50
CA LYS A 356 11.20 9.75 -24.62
C LYS A 356 11.08 11.22 -24.21
N THR A 357 11.28 12.14 -25.17
CA THR A 357 11.09 13.55 -24.91
C THR A 357 9.60 13.91 -24.93
N TYR A 358 9.27 14.99 -24.26
CA TYR A 358 7.93 15.57 -24.25
C TYR A 358 7.42 15.86 -25.65
N ASP A 359 8.28 16.45 -26.49
CA ASP A 359 7.93 16.80 -27.86
C ASP A 359 7.74 15.56 -28.76
N GLU A 360 8.58 14.52 -28.63
CA GLU A 360 8.41 13.25 -29.35
C GLU A 360 7.06 12.60 -29.04
N LEU A 361 6.71 12.51 -27.74
CA LEU A 361 5.44 11.93 -27.33
C LEU A 361 4.24 12.79 -27.75
N PHE A 362 4.37 14.11 -27.67
CA PHE A 362 3.33 15.04 -28.13
C PHE A 362 3.00 14.82 -29.61
N GLU A 363 4.03 14.79 -30.46
CA GLU A 363 3.87 14.59 -31.90
C GLU A 363 3.34 13.17 -32.22
N GLU A 364 3.86 12.13 -31.53
CA GLU A 364 3.44 10.75 -31.70
C GLU A 364 1.94 10.55 -31.47
N HIS A 365 1.39 11.17 -30.42
CA HIS A 365 0.00 10.95 -30.01
C HIS A 365 -1.00 11.96 -30.59
N THR A 366 -0.55 13.15 -30.99
CA THR A 366 -1.44 14.19 -31.52
C THR A 366 -1.34 14.34 -33.04
N GLY A 367 -0.22 13.95 -33.64
CA GLY A 367 0.12 14.21 -35.04
C GLY A 367 0.41 15.70 -35.32
N VAL A 368 0.62 16.52 -34.30
CA VAL A 368 0.88 17.97 -34.39
C VAL A 368 2.32 18.26 -33.96
N ASP A 369 3.04 19.07 -34.77
CA ASP A 369 4.38 19.56 -34.36
C ASP A 369 4.24 20.44 -33.10
N PRO A 370 4.82 20.05 -31.96
CA PRO A 370 4.73 20.79 -30.70
C PRO A 370 5.34 22.20 -30.74
N ARG A 371 6.13 22.52 -31.78
CA ARG A 371 6.76 23.83 -32.00
C ARG A 371 5.87 24.78 -32.82
N ASP A 372 4.87 24.24 -33.52
CA ASP A 372 3.87 25.05 -34.22
C ASP A 372 2.75 25.47 -33.26
N THR A 373 2.95 26.63 -32.60
CA THR A 373 2.01 27.15 -31.60
C THR A 373 0.62 27.42 -32.17
N ALA A 374 0.50 27.71 -33.48
CA ALA A 374 -0.80 27.92 -34.13
C ALA A 374 -1.54 26.59 -34.31
N ALA A 375 -0.84 25.55 -34.75
CA ALA A 375 -1.39 24.22 -34.89
C ALA A 375 -1.77 23.60 -33.52
N VAL A 376 -0.92 23.76 -32.50
CA VAL A 376 -1.20 23.33 -31.11
C VAL A 376 -2.46 24.06 -30.57
N SER A 377 -2.57 25.38 -30.79
CA SER A 377 -3.75 26.15 -30.36
C SER A 377 -5.02 25.72 -31.10
N ALA A 378 -4.91 25.40 -32.39
CA ALA A 378 -6.04 24.89 -33.15
C ALA A 378 -6.49 23.51 -32.65
N TYR A 379 -5.56 22.63 -32.37
CA TYR A 379 -5.83 21.29 -31.79
C TYR A 379 -6.46 21.42 -30.40
N ALA A 380 -5.93 22.27 -29.53
CA ALA A 380 -6.50 22.56 -28.21
C ALA A 380 -7.98 23.00 -28.29
N LYS A 381 -8.30 23.90 -29.22
CA LYS A 381 -9.71 24.31 -29.48
C LYS A 381 -10.58 23.13 -29.91
N GLN A 382 -10.07 22.27 -30.77
CA GLN A 382 -10.79 21.08 -31.24
C GLN A 382 -11.17 20.12 -30.09
N ILE A 383 -10.32 20.03 -29.07
CA ILE A 383 -10.57 19.19 -27.87
C ILE A 383 -11.28 19.94 -26.74
N GLY A 384 -11.75 21.19 -27.00
CA GLY A 384 -12.61 21.95 -26.07
C GLY A 384 -11.87 22.91 -25.13
N PHE A 385 -10.59 23.18 -25.34
CA PHE A 385 -9.82 24.15 -24.57
C PHE A 385 -9.74 25.52 -25.26
N ASP A 386 -9.98 26.60 -24.52
CA ASP A 386 -9.78 27.96 -25.03
C ASP A 386 -8.33 28.43 -24.79
N PRO A 387 -7.49 28.51 -25.84
CA PRO A 387 -6.11 28.95 -25.73
C PRO A 387 -5.99 30.50 -25.65
N SER A 388 -7.09 31.26 -25.73
CA SER A 388 -7.06 32.71 -25.71
C SER A 388 -6.43 33.26 -24.44
N ALA A 389 -5.50 34.18 -24.56
CA ALA A 389 -4.76 34.78 -23.45
C ALA A 389 -3.94 33.79 -22.57
N LYS A 390 -3.68 32.56 -23.06
CA LYS A 390 -2.84 31.59 -22.38
C LYS A 390 -1.44 31.55 -22.99
N HIS A 391 -0.43 31.27 -22.14
CA HIS A 391 0.92 31.02 -22.65
C HIS A 391 0.93 29.78 -23.55
N PRO A 392 1.66 29.75 -24.67
CA PRO A 392 1.70 28.60 -25.57
C PRO A 392 2.03 27.27 -24.88
N ASP A 393 2.96 27.28 -23.94
CA ASP A 393 3.33 26.07 -23.19
C ASP A 393 2.24 25.59 -22.24
N VAL A 394 1.40 26.47 -21.70
CA VAL A 394 0.21 26.08 -20.93
C VAL A 394 -0.82 25.40 -21.83
N VAL A 395 -0.99 25.90 -23.07
CA VAL A 395 -1.86 25.25 -24.06
C VAL A 395 -1.31 23.88 -24.44
N LYS A 396 0.01 23.80 -24.66
CA LYS A 396 0.71 22.54 -24.98
C LYS A 396 0.60 21.53 -23.82
N SER A 397 0.76 21.99 -22.56
CA SER A 397 0.61 21.15 -21.37
C SER A 397 -0.79 20.55 -21.26
N PHE A 398 -1.83 21.37 -21.45
CA PHE A 398 -3.20 20.88 -21.44
C PHE A 398 -3.43 19.78 -22.50
N VAL A 399 -2.93 19.98 -23.73
CA VAL A 399 -3.07 18.96 -24.79
C VAL A 399 -2.32 17.68 -24.42
N PHE A 400 -1.13 17.80 -23.83
CA PHE A 400 -0.34 16.66 -23.38
C PHE A 400 -1.08 15.85 -22.30
N GLU A 401 -1.57 16.50 -21.26
CA GLU A 401 -2.35 15.91 -20.18
C GLU A 401 -3.58 15.16 -20.73
N GLU A 402 -4.32 15.77 -21.68
CA GLU A 402 -5.57 15.20 -22.19
C GLU A 402 -5.38 14.09 -23.25
N LYS A 403 -4.23 14.04 -23.95
CA LYS A 403 -4.05 13.17 -25.12
C LYS A 403 -2.87 12.21 -25.02
N VAL A 404 -1.89 12.52 -24.19
CA VAL A 404 -0.65 11.74 -24.13
C VAL A 404 -0.59 10.92 -22.86
N GLU A 405 -0.82 11.50 -21.70
CA GLU A 405 -0.58 10.83 -20.41
C GLU A 405 -1.32 9.49 -20.28
N ASP A 406 -2.62 9.45 -20.54
CA ASP A 406 -3.42 8.22 -20.44
C ASP A 406 -3.01 7.12 -21.45
N ALA A 407 -2.29 7.49 -22.52
CA ALA A 407 -1.78 6.56 -23.51
C ALA A 407 -0.44 5.90 -23.11
N LEU A 408 0.24 6.43 -22.07
CA LEU A 408 1.52 5.93 -21.59
C LEU A 408 1.33 4.69 -20.71
N LYS A 409 1.43 3.49 -21.29
CA LYS A 409 1.12 2.21 -20.62
C LYS A 409 2.29 1.63 -19.81
N GLY A 410 3.45 1.47 -20.42
CA GLY A 410 4.64 0.93 -19.75
C GLY A 410 5.41 2.01 -18.96
N PRO A 411 6.42 1.62 -18.18
CA PRO A 411 7.31 2.60 -17.56
C PRO A 411 8.02 3.43 -18.62
N VAL A 412 7.71 4.73 -18.65
CA VAL A 412 8.35 5.68 -19.59
C VAL A 412 8.74 6.96 -18.86
N PHE A 413 10.00 7.31 -18.93
CA PHE A 413 10.50 8.61 -18.55
C PHE A 413 10.20 9.62 -19.65
N VAL A 414 9.36 10.60 -19.35
CA VAL A 414 9.08 11.75 -20.21
C VAL A 414 10.06 12.85 -19.85
N LEU A 415 10.89 13.26 -20.80
CA LEU A 415 12.00 14.18 -20.60
C LEU A 415 11.71 15.53 -21.27
N ASP A 416 12.49 16.53 -20.89
CA ASP A 416 12.61 17.78 -21.67
C ASP A 416 11.32 18.61 -21.74
N TYR A 417 10.75 18.85 -20.57
CA TYR A 417 9.56 19.68 -20.40
C TYR A 417 9.83 21.15 -20.77
N PRO A 418 8.81 21.91 -21.23
CA PRO A 418 8.94 23.36 -21.42
C PRO A 418 9.32 24.05 -20.10
N ALA A 419 10.36 24.88 -20.14
CA ALA A 419 10.89 25.52 -18.93
C ALA A 419 9.93 26.55 -18.30
N SER A 420 9.01 27.12 -19.08
CA SER A 420 8.05 28.12 -18.60
C SER A 420 7.05 27.57 -17.59
N ILE A 421 6.77 26.26 -17.63
CA ILE A 421 5.87 25.56 -16.69
C ILE A 421 6.62 24.87 -15.54
N CYS A 422 7.95 25.06 -15.43
CA CYS A 422 8.82 24.40 -14.46
C CYS A 422 9.57 25.42 -13.57
N PRO A 423 8.92 26.08 -12.61
CA PRO A 423 9.49 27.23 -11.88
C PRO A 423 10.60 26.86 -10.87
N LEU A 424 10.75 25.58 -10.51
CA LEU A 424 11.74 25.10 -9.53
C LEU A 424 12.93 24.37 -10.19
N THR A 425 12.92 24.29 -11.52
CA THR A 425 13.84 23.47 -12.30
C THR A 425 14.89 24.33 -13.01
N LYS A 426 16.10 23.84 -13.06
CA LYS A 426 17.18 24.42 -13.87
C LYS A 426 16.88 24.20 -15.35
N ARG A 427 17.20 25.22 -16.16
CA ARG A 427 17.08 25.16 -17.61
C ARG A 427 18.32 24.52 -18.23
N LYS A 428 18.17 23.85 -19.36
CA LYS A 428 19.31 23.34 -20.13
C LYS A 428 20.20 24.49 -20.59
N SER A 429 21.51 24.30 -20.51
CA SER A 429 22.48 25.33 -20.90
C SER A 429 22.55 25.59 -22.40
N ASP A 430 22.25 24.58 -23.21
CA ASP A 430 22.23 24.62 -24.68
C ASP A 430 20.85 25.02 -25.23
N ASN A 431 19.78 24.86 -24.45
CA ASN A 431 18.44 25.28 -24.82
C ASN A 431 17.65 25.76 -23.58
N PRO A 432 17.67 27.06 -23.25
CA PRO A 432 17.00 27.60 -22.06
C PRO A 432 15.48 27.53 -22.05
N GLU A 433 14.84 27.16 -23.16
CA GLU A 433 13.39 26.93 -23.23
C GLU A 433 12.99 25.56 -22.69
N ILE A 434 13.95 24.67 -22.44
CA ILE A 434 13.76 23.32 -21.93
C ILE A 434 14.26 23.23 -20.50
N ALA A 435 13.45 22.61 -19.65
CA ALA A 435 13.79 22.26 -18.27
C ALA A 435 14.54 20.92 -18.19
N GLU A 436 15.55 20.84 -17.34
CA GLU A 436 16.21 19.57 -16.96
C GLU A 436 15.31 18.78 -16.01
N ARG A 437 14.26 18.16 -16.54
CA ARG A 437 13.20 17.48 -15.80
C ARG A 437 12.82 16.16 -16.46
N PHE A 438 12.35 15.22 -15.67
CA PHE A 438 11.53 14.10 -16.15
C PHE A 438 10.32 13.87 -15.25
N GLU A 439 9.31 13.24 -15.81
CA GLU A 439 8.27 12.52 -15.09
C GLU A 439 8.25 11.08 -15.55
N LEU A 440 8.06 10.14 -14.59
CA LEU A 440 7.87 8.73 -14.89
C LEU A 440 6.38 8.41 -14.90
N PHE A 441 5.90 8.02 -16.07
CA PHE A 441 4.52 7.55 -16.23
C PHE A 441 4.45 6.03 -16.34
N ILE A 442 3.44 5.44 -15.70
CA ILE A 442 3.07 4.03 -15.79
C ILE A 442 1.55 3.95 -15.74
N GLU A 443 0.91 3.34 -16.74
CA GLU A 443 -0.55 3.22 -16.87
C GLU A 443 -1.29 4.57 -16.73
N GLY A 444 -0.79 5.59 -17.41
CA GLY A 444 -1.35 6.93 -17.37
C GLY A 444 -1.28 7.61 -16.00
N MET A 445 -0.40 7.15 -15.13
CA MET A 445 -0.18 7.74 -13.79
C MET A 445 1.24 8.26 -13.67
N GLU A 446 1.40 9.51 -13.29
CA GLU A 446 2.66 10.03 -12.79
C GLU A 446 3.04 9.31 -11.49
N ILE A 447 4.16 8.59 -11.52
CA ILE A 447 4.70 7.81 -10.38
C ILE A 447 5.84 8.56 -9.71
N ALA A 448 6.68 9.22 -10.51
CA ALA A 448 7.82 9.98 -10.03
C ALA A 448 8.03 11.24 -10.87
N ASN A 449 8.57 12.27 -10.23
CA ASN A 449 8.94 13.54 -10.84
C ASN A 449 10.33 13.94 -10.31
N ALA A 450 11.24 14.30 -11.21
CA ALA A 450 12.57 14.72 -10.80
C ALA A 450 13.14 15.78 -11.74
N TYR A 451 14.04 16.60 -11.21
CA TYR A 451 14.70 17.63 -11.99
C TYR A 451 16.06 18.01 -11.41
N THR A 452 16.86 18.69 -12.23
CA THR A 452 18.00 19.43 -11.73
C THR A 452 17.49 20.68 -11.02
N GLU A 453 17.86 20.85 -9.77
CA GLU A 453 17.36 21.91 -8.91
C GLU A 453 17.80 23.31 -9.37
N LEU A 454 16.85 24.24 -9.41
CA LEU A 454 17.20 25.64 -9.58
C LEU A 454 17.89 26.13 -8.30
N ASN A 455 19.13 26.60 -8.47
CA ASN A 455 19.97 27.09 -7.36
C ASN A 455 20.39 28.58 -7.51
N ASP A 456 19.83 29.28 -8.51
CA ASP A 456 19.98 30.73 -8.66
C ASP A 456 18.91 31.42 -7.81
N PRO A 457 19.28 32.13 -6.72
CA PRO A 457 18.32 32.74 -5.80
C PRO A 457 17.53 33.91 -6.43
N ASP A 458 18.13 34.65 -7.36
CA ASP A 458 17.48 35.82 -7.96
C ASP A 458 16.45 35.38 -9.01
N LEU A 459 16.80 34.39 -9.82
CA LEU A 459 15.86 33.77 -10.74
C LEU A 459 14.71 33.06 -9.98
N GLN A 460 15.03 32.35 -8.89
CA GLN A 460 14.01 31.69 -8.06
C GLN A 460 13.03 32.69 -7.45
N GLU A 461 13.52 33.81 -6.95
CA GLU A 461 12.66 34.87 -6.40
C GLU A 461 11.77 35.49 -7.49
N GLN A 462 12.31 35.71 -8.69
CA GLN A 462 11.55 36.21 -9.83
C GLN A 462 10.44 35.23 -10.25
N LEU A 463 10.73 33.94 -10.37
CA LEU A 463 9.76 32.92 -10.77
C LEU A 463 8.65 32.78 -9.73
N PHE A 464 8.96 32.81 -8.44
CA PHE A 464 7.95 32.83 -7.39
C PHE A 464 7.01 34.06 -7.52
N LYS A 465 7.56 35.26 -7.73
CA LYS A 465 6.74 36.47 -7.93
C LYS A 465 5.81 36.34 -9.13
N THR A 466 6.28 35.78 -10.24
CA THR A 466 5.48 35.57 -11.45
C THR A 466 4.37 34.55 -11.22
N GLN A 467 4.68 33.45 -10.53
CA GLN A 467 3.71 32.40 -10.20
C GLN A 467 2.60 32.93 -9.29
N LEU A 468 2.95 33.77 -8.30
CA LEU A 468 2.01 34.40 -7.38
C LEU A 468 1.11 35.45 -8.07
N ALA A 469 1.63 36.19 -9.07
CA ALA A 469 0.88 37.20 -9.79
C ALA A 469 -0.24 36.66 -10.69
N GLY A 470 -0.22 35.35 -10.99
CA GLY A 470 -1.23 34.69 -11.82
C GLY A 470 -2.40 34.06 -11.07
N LEU A 471 -2.38 34.07 -9.74
CA LEU A 471 -3.40 33.43 -8.91
C LEU A 471 -4.27 34.45 -8.16
N PRO A 472 -5.60 34.22 -8.00
CA PRO A 472 -6.43 35.01 -7.10
C PRO A 472 -5.92 34.93 -5.65
N ASP A 473 -6.04 36.03 -4.87
CA ASP A 473 -5.55 36.09 -3.47
C ASP A 473 -6.09 34.98 -2.56
N GLU A 474 -7.29 34.48 -2.83
CA GLU A 474 -7.90 33.37 -2.10
C GLU A 474 -7.37 31.98 -2.53
N GLU A 475 -6.84 31.86 -3.74
CA GLU A 475 -6.25 30.62 -4.28
C GLU A 475 -4.73 30.63 -4.16
N SER A 476 -4.09 31.79 -4.09
CA SER A 476 -2.65 31.94 -3.87
C SER A 476 -2.30 31.83 -2.38
N MET A 477 -2.50 30.65 -1.79
CA MET A 477 -1.96 30.34 -0.47
C MET A 477 -0.42 30.23 -0.50
N ALA A 478 0.19 30.30 -1.67
CA ALA A 478 1.63 30.38 -1.87
C ALA A 478 2.14 31.77 -1.46
N ARG A 479 2.53 31.94 -0.22
CA ARG A 479 3.29 33.12 0.19
C ARG A 479 4.75 32.93 -0.22
N MET A 480 5.42 34.06 -0.56
CA MET A 480 6.86 34.07 -0.81
C MET A 480 7.61 33.54 0.42
N ASP A 481 8.31 32.43 0.30
CA ASP A 481 9.22 31.94 1.34
C ASP A 481 10.55 32.68 1.28
N HIS A 482 10.58 33.84 1.93
CA HIS A 482 11.78 34.69 2.00
C HIS A 482 12.95 33.98 2.73
N ASP A 483 12.65 33.07 3.64
CA ASP A 483 13.67 32.32 4.35
C ASP A 483 14.34 31.27 3.44
N PHE A 484 13.57 30.64 2.56
CA PHE A 484 14.11 29.76 1.53
C PHE A 484 15.01 30.52 0.54
N ILE A 485 14.56 31.70 0.03
CA ILE A 485 15.39 32.54 -0.84
C ILE A 485 16.68 32.97 -0.11
N ARG A 486 16.58 33.34 1.17
CA ARG A 486 17.77 33.66 1.99
C ARG A 486 18.72 32.47 2.10
N ALA A 487 18.20 31.26 2.31
CA ALA A 487 18.99 30.04 2.33
C ALA A 487 19.75 29.83 1.00
N LEU A 488 19.06 29.95 -0.14
CA LEU A 488 19.68 29.84 -1.47
C LEU A 488 20.84 30.84 -1.65
N ARG A 489 20.71 32.07 -1.12
CA ARG A 489 21.77 33.09 -1.18
C ARG A 489 23.03 32.71 -0.41
N HIS A 490 22.97 31.72 0.50
CA HIS A 490 24.16 31.16 1.14
C HIS A 490 24.85 30.07 0.29
N GLY A 491 24.29 29.77 -0.88
CA GLY A 491 24.88 28.83 -1.85
C GLY A 491 24.35 27.41 -1.70
N MET A 492 23.34 27.05 -2.48
CA MET A 492 22.94 25.66 -2.67
C MET A 492 23.81 25.03 -3.77
N PRO A 493 24.46 23.89 -3.54
CA PRO A 493 25.20 23.21 -4.61
C PRO A 493 24.26 22.82 -5.76
N PRO A 494 24.77 22.63 -6.99
CA PRO A 494 24.00 21.95 -8.03
C PRO A 494 23.50 20.62 -7.47
N ALA A 495 22.24 20.28 -7.72
CA ALA A 495 21.63 19.10 -7.13
C ALA A 495 20.56 18.50 -8.04
N GLY A 496 20.35 17.20 -7.93
CA GLY A 496 19.18 16.53 -8.44
C GLY A 496 18.18 16.28 -7.31
N GLY A 497 16.90 16.51 -7.58
CA GLY A 497 15.79 16.21 -6.68
C GLY A 497 14.80 15.26 -7.30
N LEU A 498 14.20 14.38 -6.49
CA LEU A 498 13.29 13.32 -6.87
C LEU A 498 12.10 13.27 -5.91
N GLY A 499 10.89 13.26 -6.44
CA GLY A 499 9.65 12.92 -5.74
C GLY A 499 9.05 11.62 -6.26
N VAL A 500 8.63 10.71 -5.37
CA VAL A 500 7.96 9.44 -5.74
C VAL A 500 6.67 9.29 -4.95
N GLY A 501 5.56 9.10 -5.66
CA GLY A 501 4.25 8.78 -5.07
C GLY A 501 4.18 7.32 -4.63
N ILE A 502 4.48 7.04 -3.37
CA ILE A 502 4.56 5.67 -2.83
C ILE A 502 3.23 4.93 -2.96
N ASP A 503 2.11 5.59 -2.68
CA ASP A 503 0.79 4.94 -2.75
C ASP A 503 0.46 4.50 -4.18
N ARG A 504 0.71 5.34 -5.19
CA ARG A 504 0.51 5.00 -6.61
C ARG A 504 1.42 3.85 -7.05
N LEU A 505 2.70 3.86 -6.64
CA LEU A 505 3.61 2.76 -6.93
C LEU A 505 3.12 1.45 -6.29
N VAL A 506 2.68 1.47 -5.04
CA VAL A 506 2.14 0.29 -4.36
C VAL A 506 0.88 -0.22 -5.05
N MET A 507 0.01 0.66 -5.57
CA MET A 507 -1.15 0.25 -6.39
C MET A 507 -0.70 -0.63 -7.56
N LEU A 508 0.28 -0.16 -8.34
CA LEU A 508 0.82 -0.89 -9.50
C LEU A 508 1.43 -2.23 -9.10
N LEU A 509 2.32 -2.23 -8.10
CA LEU A 509 3.04 -3.43 -7.69
C LEU A 509 2.16 -4.48 -6.98
N THR A 510 0.96 -4.10 -6.53
CA THR A 510 0.01 -4.99 -5.86
C THR A 510 -1.29 -5.21 -6.65
N ASN A 511 -1.37 -4.73 -7.89
CA ASN A 511 -2.58 -4.80 -8.73
C ASN A 511 -3.83 -4.24 -8.01
N SER A 512 -3.71 -3.04 -7.46
CA SER A 512 -4.79 -2.35 -6.73
C SER A 512 -5.29 -1.17 -7.54
N GLN A 513 -6.55 -1.21 -7.96
CA GLN A 513 -7.10 -0.23 -8.92
C GLN A 513 -7.46 1.11 -8.26
N THR A 514 -7.45 1.19 -6.94
CA THR A 514 -7.73 2.44 -6.21
C THR A 514 -6.74 2.66 -5.07
N ILE A 515 -6.39 3.93 -4.85
CA ILE A 515 -5.47 4.34 -3.77
C ILE A 515 -5.98 3.93 -2.38
N ARG A 516 -7.30 3.85 -2.19
CA ARG A 516 -7.93 3.43 -0.94
C ARG A 516 -7.68 1.97 -0.59
N GLU A 517 -7.33 1.14 -1.57
CA GLU A 517 -6.99 -0.27 -1.34
C GLU A 517 -5.60 -0.45 -0.74
N VAL A 518 -4.72 0.53 -0.93
CA VAL A 518 -3.34 0.49 -0.44
C VAL A 518 -3.09 1.39 0.77
N ILE A 519 -4.09 2.17 1.21
CA ILE A 519 -4.10 2.93 2.46
C ILE A 519 -4.93 2.16 3.48
N LEU A 520 -4.35 1.89 4.68
CA LEU A 520 -5.04 1.11 5.72
C LEU A 520 -6.36 1.77 6.15
N PHE A 521 -6.32 3.06 6.45
CA PHE A 521 -7.47 3.84 6.90
C PHE A 521 -7.59 5.11 6.05
N PRO A 522 -8.19 5.01 4.85
CA PRO A 522 -8.42 6.16 3.99
C PRO A 522 -9.46 7.10 4.59
N LEU A 523 -9.41 8.37 4.22
CA LEU A 523 -10.45 9.32 4.60
C LEU A 523 -11.77 8.95 3.92
N LEU A 524 -12.82 8.77 4.73
CA LEU A 524 -14.17 8.47 4.29
C LEU A 524 -15.13 9.56 4.80
N ARG A 525 -16.23 9.77 4.09
CA ARG A 525 -17.30 10.64 4.59
C ARG A 525 -17.87 10.04 5.88
N PRO A 526 -18.23 10.85 6.88
CA PRO A 526 -18.97 10.36 8.05
C PRO A 526 -20.24 9.61 7.60
N GLU A 527 -20.61 8.57 8.33
CA GLU A 527 -21.90 7.93 8.14
C GLU A 527 -23.00 8.93 8.50
N THR A 528 -23.96 9.12 7.63
CA THR A 528 -25.19 9.85 7.98
C THR A 528 -25.98 8.98 8.93
N THR A 529 -25.99 9.33 10.23
CA THR A 529 -26.84 8.73 11.27
C THR A 529 -28.31 8.97 10.99
#